data_2d71a338ed192675697202d04fc7e803
#
_entry.id   2d71a338ed192675697202d04fc7e803
#
_cell.length_a   1.000
_cell.length_b   1.000
_cell.length_c   1.000
_cell.angle_alpha   90.00
_cell.angle_beta   90.00
_cell.angle_gamma   90.00
#
_symmetry.space_group_name_H-M   'P 1'
#
loop_
_entity.id
_entity.type
_entity.pdbx_description
1 polymer ?
#
loop_
_entity_poly.entity_id
_entity_poly.type
_entity_poly.pdbx_seq_one_letter_code
_entity_poly.pdbx_strand_id
1 'polypeptide(L)'
;MDQAFPRSYAEPSMGSRVFIVAKHLLLDGNSLTYRAFFALPTDMATVSGQVTNAVFGFTSMLLNLVKDQNPDGVVVAFDRPEPTFRHEMLPEYKAHRDPTPDLLIQQFGIVRTVLDALQVPTVDLVGFEADDVLATMAVQVAQNGDQAIIVTGDRDIYQMVKDPFIKVLYNKRGVSDYALYDEXX
;
A
#
# COMPACT_ATOMS: atom_id res chain seq x y z
N MET A 1 -7.23 -16.83 16.63
CA MET A 1 -6.80 -18.00 15.86
C MET A 1 -5.53 -17.64 15.12
N ASP A 2 -4.41 -18.09 15.67
CA ASP A 2 -3.08 -17.85 15.08
C ASP A 2 -2.87 -18.80 13.91
N GLN A 3 -2.94 -18.24 12.71
CA GLN A 3 -2.40 -18.97 11.57
C GLN A 3 -0.96 -18.52 11.37
N ALA A 4 -0.08 -19.07 12.18
CA ALA A 4 1.33 -18.94 11.93
C ALA A 4 1.67 -19.76 10.69
N PHE A 5 2.25 -19.09 9.69
CA PHE A 5 2.78 -19.79 8.53
C PHE A 5 3.85 -20.79 9.03
N PRO A 6 3.77 -22.06 8.66
CA PRO A 6 4.81 -23.00 9.10
C PRO A 6 6.13 -22.68 8.40
N ARG A 7 7.07 -22.17 9.15
CA ARG A 7 8.46 -22.10 8.68
C ARG A 7 9.05 -23.50 8.90
N SER A 8 9.20 -24.26 7.83
CA SER A 8 9.97 -25.48 7.92
C SER A 8 11.45 -25.09 7.95
N TYR A 9 11.99 -25.04 9.14
CA TYR A 9 13.44 -24.89 9.28
C TYR A 9 14.09 -26.23 9.08
N ALA A 10 14.63 -26.48 7.89
CA ALA A 10 15.65 -27.51 7.74
C ALA A 10 16.95 -26.89 8.25
N GLU A 11 17.50 -27.43 9.31
CA GLU A 11 18.80 -26.97 9.79
C GLU A 11 19.88 -27.22 8.73
N PRO A 12 20.58 -26.19 8.27
CA PRO A 12 21.64 -26.41 7.27
C PRO A 12 22.87 -27.01 7.93
N SER A 13 23.41 -28.04 7.31
CA SER A 13 24.74 -28.55 7.64
C SER A 13 25.77 -27.43 7.46
N MET A 14 26.76 -27.39 8.34
CA MET A 14 27.82 -26.37 8.35
C MET A 14 28.45 -26.22 6.97
N GLY A 15 28.14 -25.12 6.27
CA GLY A 15 28.77 -24.87 4.99
C GLY A 15 28.25 -23.70 4.15
N SER A 16 27.01 -23.36 4.22
CA SER A 16 26.49 -22.17 3.53
C SER A 16 25.13 -21.80 4.09
N ARG A 17 25.08 -20.71 4.83
CA ARG A 17 23.82 -20.14 5.26
C ARG A 17 23.18 -19.45 4.05
N VAL A 18 22.17 -20.08 3.49
CA VAL A 18 21.36 -19.43 2.48
C VAL A 18 20.35 -18.57 3.23
N PHE A 19 20.54 -17.26 3.17
CA PHE A 19 19.59 -16.31 3.75
C PHE A 19 18.47 -16.10 2.74
N ILE A 20 17.29 -16.65 3.03
CA ILE A 20 16.12 -16.39 2.21
C ILE A 20 15.49 -15.10 2.74
N VAL A 21 15.50 -14.06 1.91
CA VAL A 21 14.91 -12.76 2.22
C VAL A 21 13.52 -12.72 1.62
N ALA A 22 12.51 -12.57 2.49
CA ALA A 22 11.13 -12.40 2.03
C ALA A 22 10.91 -10.95 1.57
N LYS A 23 10.13 -10.79 0.52
CA LYS A 23 9.79 -9.48 -0.05
C LYS A 23 8.32 -9.19 0.24
N HIS A 24 8.03 -8.06 0.88
CA HIS A 24 6.68 -7.65 1.23
C HIS A 24 6.34 -6.34 0.51
N LEU A 25 5.19 -6.33 -0.18
CA LEU A 25 4.62 -5.10 -0.73
C LEU A 25 3.67 -4.48 0.30
N LEU A 26 3.90 -3.23 0.63
CA LEU A 26 3.11 -2.46 1.58
C LEU A 26 2.48 -1.30 0.81
N LEU A 27 1.20 -1.38 0.50
CA LEU A 27 0.53 -0.45 -0.40
C LEU A 27 -0.27 0.62 0.37
N ASP A 28 -0.16 1.86 -0.07
CA ASP A 28 -0.98 2.96 0.40
C ASP A 28 -2.30 2.95 -0.36
N GLY A 29 -3.34 2.37 0.25
CA GLY A 29 -4.62 2.17 -0.41
C GLY A 29 -5.33 3.47 -0.80
N ASN A 30 -5.22 4.49 0.04
CA ASN A 30 -5.88 5.78 -0.24
C ASN A 30 -5.22 6.50 -1.40
N SER A 31 -3.89 6.67 -1.37
CA SER A 31 -3.21 7.42 -2.42
C SER A 31 -3.32 6.71 -3.77
N LEU A 32 -3.22 5.38 -3.78
CA LEU A 32 -3.31 4.63 -5.03
C LEU A 32 -4.73 4.62 -5.60
N THR A 33 -5.75 4.52 -4.75
CA THR A 33 -7.15 4.61 -5.19
C THR A 33 -7.44 6.02 -5.75
N TYR A 34 -6.93 7.04 -5.07
CA TYR A 34 -7.04 8.43 -5.53
C TYR A 34 -6.40 8.59 -6.91
N ARG A 35 -5.17 8.10 -7.07
CA ARG A 35 -4.45 8.15 -8.35
C ARG A 35 -5.22 7.44 -9.45
N ALA A 36 -5.77 6.28 -9.17
CA ALA A 36 -6.56 5.52 -10.14
C ALA A 36 -7.80 6.28 -10.58
N PHE A 37 -8.47 6.94 -9.64
CA PHE A 37 -9.67 7.73 -9.93
C PHE A 37 -9.38 8.85 -10.95
N PHE A 38 -8.29 9.57 -10.73
CA PHE A 38 -7.95 10.71 -11.59
C PHE A 38 -7.23 10.30 -12.88
N ALA A 39 -6.78 9.05 -12.99
CA ALA A 39 -6.12 8.54 -14.19
C ALA A 39 -7.10 8.00 -15.22
N LEU A 40 -8.31 7.61 -14.81
CA LEU A 40 -9.26 6.93 -15.66
C LEU A 40 -10.60 7.68 -15.72
N PRO A 41 -11.34 7.57 -16.83
CA PRO A 41 -12.58 8.34 -16.97
C PRO A 41 -13.72 7.81 -16.10
N THR A 42 -14.56 8.72 -15.63
CA THR A 42 -15.67 8.39 -14.74
C THR A 42 -16.88 7.81 -15.47
N ASP A 43 -16.84 7.68 -16.79
CA ASP A 43 -17.88 6.97 -17.54
C ASP A 43 -17.72 5.44 -17.42
N MET A 44 -16.63 4.98 -16.83
CA MET A 44 -16.51 3.55 -16.50
C MET A 44 -17.47 3.24 -15.35
N ALA A 45 -18.48 2.45 -15.62
CA ALA A 45 -19.54 2.18 -14.65
C ALA A 45 -20.20 0.83 -14.90
N THR A 46 -20.84 0.29 -13.86
CA THR A 46 -21.67 -0.91 -14.00
C THR A 46 -22.95 -0.58 -14.75
N VAL A 47 -23.69 -1.62 -15.14
CA VAL A 47 -25.01 -1.47 -15.79
C VAL A 47 -25.97 -0.67 -14.90
N SER A 48 -25.85 -0.81 -13.58
CA SER A 48 -26.70 -0.09 -12.62
C SER A 48 -26.22 1.35 -12.34
N GLY A 49 -25.10 1.78 -12.96
CA GLY A 49 -24.62 3.16 -12.85
C GLY A 49 -23.57 3.41 -11.78
N GLN A 50 -23.10 2.38 -11.09
CA GLN A 50 -22.02 2.55 -10.11
C GLN A 50 -20.69 2.81 -10.84
N VAL A 51 -20.08 3.98 -10.59
CA VAL A 51 -18.78 4.32 -11.19
C VAL A 51 -17.70 3.40 -10.61
N THR A 52 -16.83 2.89 -11.45
CA THR A 52 -15.84 1.86 -11.10
C THR A 52 -14.43 2.15 -11.60
N ASN A 53 -14.16 3.39 -12.05
CA ASN A 53 -12.84 3.72 -12.61
C ASN A 53 -11.72 3.50 -11.57
N ALA A 54 -11.91 3.93 -10.33
CA ALA A 54 -10.90 3.78 -9.29
C ALA A 54 -10.71 2.30 -8.92
N VAL A 55 -11.80 1.54 -8.85
CA VAL A 55 -11.75 0.10 -8.55
C VAL A 55 -10.94 -0.61 -9.63
N PHE A 56 -11.24 -0.33 -10.90
CA PHE A 56 -10.55 -0.93 -12.03
C PHE A 56 -9.06 -0.57 -11.99
N GLY A 57 -8.76 0.71 -11.83
CA GLY A 57 -7.37 1.20 -11.83
C GLY A 57 -6.56 0.62 -10.67
N PHE A 58 -7.12 0.64 -9.47
CA PHE A 58 -6.45 0.08 -8.30
C PHE A 58 -6.17 -1.41 -8.48
N THR A 59 -7.17 -2.16 -8.95
CA THR A 59 -7.02 -3.61 -9.16
C THR A 59 -5.95 -3.88 -10.21
N SER A 60 -5.93 -3.12 -11.29
CA SER A 60 -4.91 -3.25 -12.34
C SER A 60 -3.51 -2.97 -11.78
N MET A 61 -3.36 -1.89 -10.99
CA MET A 61 -2.10 -1.58 -10.33
C MET A 61 -1.63 -2.74 -9.46
N LEU A 62 -2.53 -3.27 -8.64
CA LEU A 62 -2.21 -4.35 -7.71
C LEU A 62 -1.73 -5.59 -8.47
N LEU A 63 -2.46 -6.01 -9.50
CA LEU A 63 -2.10 -7.20 -10.26
C LEU A 63 -0.75 -7.04 -10.98
N ASN A 64 -0.51 -5.85 -11.53
CA ASN A 64 0.77 -5.57 -12.20
C ASN A 64 1.92 -5.53 -11.19
N LEU A 65 1.71 -4.96 -10.01
CA LEU A 65 2.73 -4.92 -8.96
C LEU A 65 3.09 -6.33 -8.48
N VAL A 66 2.10 -7.17 -8.27
CA VAL A 66 2.32 -8.56 -7.86
C VAL A 66 3.11 -9.31 -8.94
N LYS A 67 2.74 -9.11 -10.20
CA LYS A 67 3.42 -9.75 -11.32
C LYS A 67 4.87 -9.29 -11.44
N ASP A 68 5.11 -7.98 -11.35
CA ASP A 68 6.43 -7.39 -11.58
C ASP A 68 7.38 -7.62 -10.41
N GLN A 69 6.88 -7.52 -9.18
CA GLN A 69 7.70 -7.62 -7.98
C GLN A 69 7.79 -9.03 -7.41
N ASN A 70 6.85 -9.89 -7.78
CA ASN A 70 6.78 -11.28 -7.28
C ASN A 70 6.97 -11.35 -5.76
N PRO A 71 6.13 -10.66 -4.98
CA PRO A 71 6.32 -10.58 -3.54
C PRO A 71 5.89 -11.86 -2.82
N ASP A 72 6.43 -12.05 -1.62
CA ASP A 72 6.01 -13.13 -0.72
C ASP A 72 4.76 -12.75 0.07
N GLY A 73 4.51 -11.46 0.25
CA GLY A 73 3.33 -10.96 0.93
C GLY A 73 2.93 -9.58 0.44
N VAL A 74 1.64 -9.26 0.58
CA VAL A 74 1.06 -7.97 0.21
C VAL A 74 0.12 -7.52 1.32
N VAL A 75 0.23 -6.27 1.73
CA VAL A 75 -0.69 -5.65 2.70
C VAL A 75 -1.07 -4.27 2.15
N VAL A 76 -2.33 -3.89 2.30
CA VAL A 76 -2.82 -2.57 1.90
C VAL A 76 -3.30 -1.82 3.14
N ALA A 77 -2.74 -0.63 3.37
CA ALA A 77 -3.14 0.23 4.49
C ALA A 77 -4.09 1.30 3.99
N PHE A 78 -5.10 1.60 4.79
CA PHE A 78 -6.08 2.65 4.50
C PHE A 78 -6.15 3.65 5.66
N ASP A 79 -6.48 4.89 5.32
CA ASP A 79 -6.83 5.90 6.32
C ASP A 79 -8.22 5.58 6.89
N ARG A 80 -8.43 6.00 8.14
CA ARG A 80 -9.75 5.97 8.74
C ARG A 80 -10.36 7.37 8.71
N PRO A 81 -11.70 7.49 8.77
CA PRO A 81 -12.34 8.80 8.76
C PRO A 81 -12.11 9.61 10.04
N GLU A 82 -11.76 8.96 11.14
CA GLU A 82 -11.55 9.65 12.42
C GLU A 82 -10.30 10.54 12.35
N PRO A 83 -10.29 11.66 13.10
CA PRO A 83 -9.11 12.52 13.16
C PRO A 83 -7.88 11.76 13.67
N THR A 84 -6.73 12.13 13.16
CA THR A 84 -5.45 11.54 13.57
C THR A 84 -4.82 12.37 14.69
N PHE A 85 -3.74 11.85 15.28
CA PHE A 85 -2.98 12.59 16.29
C PHE A 85 -2.48 13.93 15.73
N ARG A 86 -2.23 14.03 14.42
CA ARG A 86 -1.82 15.29 13.78
C ARG A 86 -2.91 16.33 13.85
N HIS A 87 -4.16 15.93 13.69
CA HIS A 87 -5.32 16.84 13.82
C HIS A 87 -5.50 17.30 15.26
N GLU A 88 -5.22 16.42 16.22
CA GLU A 88 -5.30 16.76 17.65
C GLU A 88 -4.23 17.78 18.04
N MET A 89 -3.00 17.62 17.51
CA MET A 89 -1.90 18.52 17.80
C MET A 89 -1.98 19.82 17.03
N LEU A 90 -2.52 19.77 15.80
CA LEU A 90 -2.63 20.94 14.92
C LEU A 90 -3.97 20.86 14.18
N PRO A 91 -5.01 21.50 14.73
CA PRO A 91 -6.35 21.42 14.12
C PRO A 91 -6.42 21.88 12.67
N GLU A 92 -5.46 22.71 12.23
CA GLU A 92 -5.39 23.20 10.86
C GLU A 92 -4.75 22.18 9.89
N TYR A 93 -4.27 21.07 10.39
CA TYR A 93 -3.60 20.07 9.57
C TYR A 93 -4.53 19.56 8.47
N LYS A 94 -4.13 19.76 7.22
CA LYS A 94 -4.90 19.38 6.02
C LYS A 94 -6.27 20.06 5.91
N ALA A 95 -6.55 21.11 6.71
CA ALA A 95 -7.86 21.78 6.71
C ALA A 95 -8.18 22.44 5.36
N HIS A 96 -7.17 22.79 4.56
CA HIS A 96 -7.33 23.48 3.28
C HIS A 96 -7.37 22.53 2.07
N ARG A 97 -7.35 21.21 2.28
CA ARG A 97 -7.44 20.28 1.15
C ARG A 97 -8.85 20.30 0.56
N ASP A 98 -8.92 20.18 -0.76
CA ASP A 98 -10.19 20.01 -1.45
C ASP A 98 -10.91 18.77 -0.98
N PRO A 99 -12.25 18.81 -0.88
CA PRO A 99 -13.00 17.61 -0.50
C PRO A 99 -12.79 16.47 -1.50
N THR A 100 -12.77 15.24 -0.98
CA THR A 100 -12.70 14.05 -1.82
C THR A 100 -13.98 13.93 -2.64
N PRO A 101 -13.90 13.74 -3.97
CA PRO A 101 -15.10 13.59 -4.79
C PRO A 101 -16.00 12.44 -4.32
N ASP A 102 -17.31 12.64 -4.33
CA ASP A 102 -18.28 11.63 -3.91
C ASP A 102 -18.16 10.35 -4.72
N LEU A 103 -17.91 10.47 -6.02
CA LEU A 103 -17.73 9.29 -6.89
C LEU A 103 -16.52 8.45 -6.50
N LEU A 104 -15.52 9.09 -5.92
CA LEU A 104 -14.35 8.37 -5.39
C LEU A 104 -14.66 7.74 -4.03
N ILE A 105 -15.33 8.49 -3.14
CA ILE A 105 -15.68 7.99 -1.81
C ILE A 105 -16.45 6.68 -1.91
N GLN A 106 -17.40 6.61 -2.85
CA GLN A 106 -18.21 5.40 -3.07
C GLN A 106 -17.37 4.18 -3.39
N GLN A 107 -16.21 4.38 -3.99
CA GLN A 107 -15.41 3.27 -4.50
C GLN A 107 -14.46 2.66 -3.48
N PHE A 108 -14.16 3.36 -2.38
CA PHE A 108 -13.25 2.81 -1.36
C PHE A 108 -13.77 1.49 -0.77
N GLY A 109 -15.08 1.42 -0.50
CA GLY A 109 -15.68 0.19 0.01
C GLY A 109 -15.60 -0.96 -0.99
N ILE A 110 -15.75 -0.65 -2.29
CA ILE A 110 -15.67 -1.66 -3.34
C ILE A 110 -14.22 -2.16 -3.47
N VAL A 111 -13.24 -1.26 -3.38
CA VAL A 111 -11.82 -1.64 -3.41
C VAL A 111 -11.53 -2.62 -2.26
N ARG A 112 -12.03 -2.34 -1.05
CA ARG A 112 -11.83 -3.24 0.08
C ARG A 112 -12.49 -4.60 -0.16
N THR A 113 -13.67 -4.62 -0.78
CA THR A 113 -14.35 -5.87 -1.13
C THR A 113 -13.52 -6.69 -2.11
N VAL A 114 -12.93 -6.03 -3.11
CA VAL A 114 -12.04 -6.70 -4.06
C VAL A 114 -10.82 -7.30 -3.34
N LEU A 115 -10.22 -6.53 -2.44
CA LEU A 115 -9.05 -7.01 -1.67
C LEU A 115 -9.41 -8.22 -0.80
N ASP A 116 -10.60 -8.20 -0.18
CA ASP A 116 -11.08 -9.34 0.60
C ASP A 116 -11.24 -10.57 -0.29
N ALA A 117 -11.82 -10.40 -1.48
CA ALA A 117 -12.02 -11.50 -2.44
C ALA A 117 -10.68 -12.08 -2.92
N LEU A 118 -9.66 -11.23 -3.06
CA LEU A 118 -8.31 -11.65 -3.45
C LEU A 118 -7.50 -12.17 -2.27
N GLN A 119 -8.06 -12.14 -1.06
CA GLN A 119 -7.39 -12.56 0.18
C GLN A 119 -6.14 -11.72 0.47
N VAL A 120 -6.18 -10.44 0.12
CA VAL A 120 -5.12 -9.49 0.44
C VAL A 120 -5.48 -8.80 1.76
N PRO A 121 -4.66 -8.92 2.81
CA PRO A 121 -4.95 -8.27 4.09
C PRO A 121 -4.99 -6.74 3.95
N THR A 122 -5.95 -6.12 4.63
CA THR A 122 -6.02 -4.66 4.75
C THR A 122 -5.85 -4.28 6.21
N VAL A 123 -5.23 -3.11 6.44
CA VAL A 123 -5.04 -2.59 7.79
C VAL A 123 -5.44 -1.12 7.85
N ASP A 124 -6.01 -0.73 8.96
CA ASP A 124 -6.20 0.68 9.31
C ASP A 124 -6.11 0.79 10.83
N LEU A 125 -5.81 1.99 11.31
CA LEU A 125 -5.60 2.18 12.75
C LEU A 125 -6.18 3.54 13.16
N VAL A 126 -7.06 3.53 14.16
CA VAL A 126 -7.65 4.76 14.67
C VAL A 126 -6.55 5.69 15.19
N GLY A 127 -6.60 6.94 14.78
CA GLY A 127 -5.65 7.96 15.21
C GLY A 127 -4.41 8.08 14.36
N PHE A 128 -4.22 7.21 13.37
CA PHE A 128 -3.03 7.20 12.52
C PHE A 128 -3.41 7.22 11.05
N GLU A 129 -2.56 7.82 10.23
CA GLU A 129 -2.70 7.78 8.78
C GLU A 129 -2.10 6.49 8.23
N ALA A 130 -2.49 6.13 7.01
CA ALA A 130 -1.93 4.96 6.33
C ALA A 130 -0.40 5.02 6.26
N ASP A 131 0.15 6.21 6.02
CA ASP A 131 1.61 6.41 5.96
C ASP A 131 2.31 5.97 7.26
N ASP A 132 1.71 6.31 8.41
CA ASP A 132 2.27 5.93 9.71
C ASP A 132 2.27 4.42 9.89
N VAL A 133 1.18 3.79 9.48
CA VAL A 133 1.03 2.33 9.57
C VAL A 133 2.06 1.66 8.67
N LEU A 134 2.19 2.13 7.43
CA LEU A 134 3.15 1.57 6.46
C LEU A 134 4.58 1.74 6.93
N ALA A 135 4.92 2.92 7.47
CA ALA A 135 6.26 3.19 7.99
C ALA A 135 6.60 2.22 9.13
N THR A 136 5.67 2.03 10.05
CA THR A 136 5.86 1.11 11.18
C THR A 136 6.05 -0.33 10.68
N MET A 137 5.21 -0.78 9.76
CA MET A 137 5.31 -2.13 9.20
C MET A 137 6.63 -2.33 8.46
N ALA A 138 7.08 -1.32 7.69
CA ALA A 138 8.34 -1.41 6.95
C ALA A 138 9.52 -1.58 7.90
N VAL A 139 9.53 -0.84 8.99
CA VAL A 139 10.58 -0.97 10.00
C VAL A 139 10.58 -2.37 10.61
N GLN A 140 9.40 -2.91 10.94
CA GLN A 140 9.28 -4.26 11.49
C GLN A 140 9.77 -5.32 10.51
N VAL A 141 9.43 -5.18 9.22
CA VAL A 141 9.88 -6.09 8.17
C VAL A 141 11.41 -6.05 8.07
N ALA A 142 11.99 -4.84 8.06
CA ALA A 142 13.44 -4.66 7.99
C ALA A 142 14.15 -5.25 9.21
N GLN A 143 13.58 -5.08 10.38
CA GLN A 143 14.15 -5.63 11.62
C GLN A 143 14.20 -7.15 11.61
N ASN A 144 13.28 -7.79 10.88
CA ASN A 144 13.28 -9.24 10.69
C ASN A 144 14.25 -9.71 9.61
N GLY A 145 14.96 -8.79 8.95
CA GLY A 145 15.89 -9.13 7.87
C GLY A 145 15.22 -9.32 6.52
N ASP A 146 13.95 -8.96 6.39
CA ASP A 146 13.19 -9.05 5.15
C ASP A 146 13.16 -7.70 4.44
N GLN A 147 12.70 -7.69 3.20
CA GLN A 147 12.62 -6.49 2.38
C GLN A 147 11.19 -5.97 2.32
N ALA A 148 11.02 -4.68 2.57
CA ALA A 148 9.76 -3.97 2.41
C ALA A 148 9.83 -3.07 1.19
N ILE A 149 8.82 -3.13 0.33
CA ILE A 149 8.63 -2.17 -0.76
C ILE A 149 7.33 -1.43 -0.49
N ILE A 150 7.44 -0.16 -0.13
CA ILE A 150 6.27 0.69 0.10
C ILE A 150 5.83 1.24 -1.25
N VAL A 151 4.56 1.06 -1.60
CA VAL A 151 3.99 1.54 -2.86
C VAL A 151 3.02 2.66 -2.54
N THR A 152 3.29 3.86 -3.04
CA THR A 152 2.51 5.04 -2.70
C THR A 152 2.52 6.06 -3.83
N GLY A 153 1.52 6.94 -3.82
CA GLY A 153 1.51 8.14 -4.65
C GLY A 153 1.93 9.40 -3.88
N ASP A 154 2.42 9.24 -2.66
CA ASP A 154 2.82 10.35 -1.79
C ASP A 154 4.33 10.35 -1.59
N ARG A 155 4.97 11.50 -1.88
CA ARG A 155 6.43 11.62 -1.79
C ARG A 155 6.95 11.72 -0.37
N ASP A 156 6.11 12.06 0.58
CA ASP A 156 6.56 12.22 1.96
C ASP A 156 7.12 10.94 2.55
N ILE A 157 6.74 9.79 1.97
CA ILE A 157 7.22 8.48 2.43
C ILE A 157 8.69 8.21 2.05
N TYR A 158 9.31 9.03 1.18
CA TYR A 158 10.70 8.81 0.75
C TYR A 158 11.68 8.77 1.92
N GLN A 159 11.37 9.44 3.00
CA GLN A 159 12.22 9.42 4.20
C GLN A 159 12.40 8.02 4.79
N MET A 160 11.54 7.07 4.39
CA MET A 160 11.61 5.70 4.88
C MET A 160 12.60 4.82 4.12
N VAL A 161 13.14 5.29 2.97
CA VAL A 161 14.08 4.49 2.18
C VAL A 161 15.31 4.13 3.00
N LYS A 162 15.67 2.84 3.01
CA LYS A 162 16.84 2.34 3.74
C LYS A 162 17.32 1.05 3.09
N ASP A 163 18.36 1.17 2.27
CA ASP A 163 18.93 0.03 1.54
C ASP A 163 19.55 -1.00 2.49
N PRO A 164 19.42 -2.27 2.17
CA PRO A 164 18.63 -2.87 1.10
C PRO A 164 17.20 -3.24 1.55
N PHE A 165 16.80 -2.84 2.76
CA PHE A 165 15.62 -3.39 3.43
C PHE A 165 14.33 -2.65 3.12
N ILE A 166 14.38 -1.34 2.92
CA ILE A 166 13.17 -0.54 2.67
C ILE A 166 13.35 0.27 1.41
N LYS A 167 12.52 0.01 0.41
CA LYS A 167 12.48 0.76 -0.84
C LYS A 167 11.08 1.33 -1.04
N VAL A 168 10.99 2.39 -1.83
CA VAL A 168 9.72 3.05 -2.15
C VAL A 168 9.49 2.97 -3.65
N LEU A 169 8.32 2.45 -4.02
CA LEU A 169 7.86 2.42 -5.40
C LEU A 169 6.81 3.50 -5.54
N TYR A 170 7.19 4.61 -6.14
CA TYR A 170 6.33 5.78 -6.26
C TYR A 170 5.56 5.75 -7.56
N ASN A 171 4.24 5.89 -7.46
CA ASN A 171 3.38 6.00 -8.63
C ASN A 171 3.45 7.43 -9.15
N LYS A 172 4.17 7.62 -10.25
CA LYS A 172 4.39 8.94 -10.85
C LYS A 172 3.14 9.45 -11.56
N ARG A 173 2.52 8.59 -12.37
CA ARG A 173 1.46 9.01 -13.28
C ARG A 173 0.61 7.80 -13.69
N GLY A 174 -0.68 8.00 -13.75
CA GLY A 174 -1.61 6.97 -14.21
C GLY A 174 -1.61 5.74 -13.33
N VAL A 175 -1.81 4.58 -13.94
CA VAL A 175 -1.91 3.31 -13.21
C VAL A 175 -0.71 2.40 -13.45
N SER A 176 0.29 2.83 -14.22
CA SER A 176 1.40 1.95 -14.61
C SER A 176 2.78 2.61 -14.60
N ASP A 177 2.87 3.90 -14.30
CA ASP A 177 4.15 4.61 -14.32
C ASP A 177 4.69 4.72 -12.90
N TYR A 178 5.67 3.88 -12.58
CA TYR A 178 6.29 3.81 -11.27
C TYR A 178 7.78 4.10 -11.33
N ALA A 179 8.30 4.67 -10.27
CA ALA A 179 9.75 4.81 -10.07
C ALA A 179 10.13 4.16 -8.74
N LEU A 180 11.14 3.31 -8.80
CA LEU A 180 11.69 2.66 -7.60
C LEU A 180 12.76 3.57 -7.01
N TYR A 181 12.64 3.90 -5.75
CA TYR A 181 13.59 4.75 -5.02
C TYR A 181 14.31 3.93 -3.97
N ASP A 182 15.63 4.03 -3.98
CA ASP A 182 16.54 3.48 -2.98
C ASP A 182 17.47 4.61 -2.52
N GLU A 183 18.39 4.34 -1.68
CA GLU A 183 19.32 5.37 -1.16
C GLU A 183 20.18 6.04 -2.24
N UNK A 184 20.24 5.44 -3.28
CA UNK A 184 21.02 5.93 -4.35
C UNK A 184 20.32 6.82 -5.26
N UNK A 185 19.21 6.84 -5.08
CA UNK A 185 18.35 7.64 -5.86
C UNK A 185 18.00 8.90 -5.34
#